data_050453e23c2e68debe011bb09643dcff
#
_entry.id   050453e23c2e68debe011bb09643dcff
#
_cell.length_a   1.000
_cell.length_b   1.000
_cell.length_c   1.000
_cell.angle_alpha   90.00
_cell.angle_beta   90.00
_cell.angle_gamma   90.00
#
_symmetry.space_group_name_H-M   'P 1'
#
loop_
_entity.id
_entity.type
_entity.pdbx_description
1 polymer ?
#
loop_
_entity_poly.entity_id
_entity_poly.type
_entity_poly.pdbx_seq_one_letter_code
_entity_poly.pdbx_strand_id
1 'polypeptide(L)'
;MASIKLKFRPSSVKGKKGVLSYQIIHYRLTRLIKTSYRIMPSEWDDSTGSLLISTQSECKARLLLIRDQTNWEMTRLQGIINDLERTGVEYTIDDIVASFRKIPSVESVFNFMQRCINKLERQKRGRTAEGYTSTMNSFIQFRKNEDLSFEAFDSELMEMYEAYLKEKGLVKNSTSYYMRIWRSVYNLAVEQGYTTDKKPFKHVYTGIDKTVKRAVPFKIIKMIKELDLSFEPQLELARDIFLFSFYTRGMSFIDMAHLKKSNLQNGILTYSRKKTGQRLTILWEELMQEIVDKYKDDSSEYLLPILRYCDINDRKQYKLRAKQIGRG
;
A
#
# COMPACT_ATOMS: atom_id res chain seq x y z
N MET A 1 6.61 -10.05 35.96
CA MET A 1 6.23 -9.60 34.60
C MET A 1 7.41 -8.90 33.96
N ALA A 2 7.81 -9.30 32.77
CA ALA A 2 8.91 -8.65 32.07
C ALA A 2 8.42 -7.35 31.40
N SER A 3 9.27 -6.33 31.31
CA SER A 3 8.96 -5.07 30.62
C SER A 3 10.01 -4.76 29.55
N ILE A 4 9.55 -4.10 28.48
CA ILE A 4 10.38 -3.75 27.33
C ILE A 4 10.33 -2.25 27.12
N LYS A 5 11.48 -1.64 26.84
CA LYS A 5 11.59 -0.21 26.48
C LYS A 5 12.58 -0.04 25.33
N LEU A 6 12.26 0.88 24.41
CA LEU A 6 13.23 1.34 23.42
C LEU A 6 14.18 2.35 24.09
N LYS A 7 15.47 2.22 23.86
CA LYS A 7 16.52 3.10 24.39
C LYS A 7 17.44 3.56 23.28
N PHE A 8 17.77 4.84 23.33
CA PHE A 8 18.77 5.45 22.47
C PHE A 8 20.09 5.60 23.25
N ARG A 9 21.18 5.19 22.61
CA ARG A 9 22.53 5.44 23.11
C ARG A 9 23.25 6.35 22.11
N PRO A 10 23.55 7.60 22.47
CA PRO A 10 24.28 8.51 21.61
C PRO A 10 25.70 7.99 21.34
N SER A 11 26.28 8.42 20.21
CA SER A 11 27.68 8.16 19.89
C SER A 11 28.59 9.00 20.80
N SER A 12 29.73 8.43 21.22
CA SER A 12 30.79 9.19 21.92
C SER A 12 31.47 10.24 21.02
N VAL A 13 31.32 10.11 19.71
CA VAL A 13 31.87 11.06 18.73
C VAL A 13 30.80 12.08 18.37
N LYS A 14 31.08 13.36 18.58
CA LYS A 14 30.16 14.46 18.27
C LYS A 14 29.78 14.47 16.79
N GLY A 15 28.49 14.58 16.48
CA GLY A 15 27.96 14.58 15.11
C GLY A 15 27.75 13.21 14.47
N LYS A 16 28.07 12.10 15.15
CA LYS A 16 27.78 10.74 14.64
C LYS A 16 26.45 10.19 15.19
N LYS A 17 25.80 9.35 14.37
CA LYS A 17 24.58 8.66 14.75
C LYS A 17 24.80 7.70 15.92
N GLY A 18 23.93 7.74 16.91
CA GLY A 18 23.85 6.75 18.00
C GLY A 18 23.08 5.50 17.59
N VAL A 19 22.94 4.55 18.52
CA VAL A 19 22.33 3.24 18.29
C VAL A 19 21.07 3.10 19.14
N LEU A 20 20.00 2.55 18.53
CA LEU A 20 18.81 2.11 19.26
C LEU A 20 19.03 0.71 19.84
N SER A 21 18.46 0.45 21.00
CA SER A 21 18.53 -0.84 21.68
C SER A 21 17.21 -1.12 22.40
N TYR A 22 16.84 -2.39 22.48
CA TYR A 22 15.72 -2.84 23.32
C TYR A 22 16.25 -3.14 24.71
N GLN A 23 15.70 -2.48 25.72
CA GLN A 23 15.95 -2.76 27.12
C GLN A 23 14.85 -3.70 27.61
N ILE A 24 15.23 -4.90 28.06
CA ILE A 24 14.35 -5.87 28.70
C ILE A 24 14.67 -5.87 30.19
N ILE A 25 13.64 -5.79 31.01
CA ILE A 25 13.75 -5.85 32.49
C ILE A 25 12.88 -7.00 32.96
N HIS A 26 13.47 -7.97 33.67
CA HIS A 26 12.79 -9.11 34.25
C HIS A 26 13.45 -9.46 35.59
N TYR A 27 12.67 -9.62 36.70
CA TYR A 27 13.16 -9.85 38.05
C TYR A 27 14.33 -8.98 38.46
N ARG A 28 14.24 -7.64 38.23
CA ARG A 28 15.29 -6.62 38.50
C ARG A 28 16.57 -6.77 37.66
N LEU A 29 16.68 -7.79 36.81
CA LEU A 29 17.76 -7.93 35.85
C LEU A 29 17.44 -7.13 34.58
N THR A 30 18.47 -6.53 33.99
CA THR A 30 18.34 -5.73 32.77
C THR A 30 19.26 -6.28 31.70
N ARG A 31 18.73 -6.45 30.48
CA ARG A 31 19.51 -6.79 29.27
C ARG A 31 19.21 -5.80 28.17
N LEU A 32 20.24 -5.49 27.38
CA LEU A 32 20.14 -4.63 26.19
C LEU A 32 20.39 -5.46 24.93
N ILE A 33 19.42 -5.46 24.02
CA ILE A 33 19.57 -6.00 22.69
C ILE A 33 19.87 -4.82 21.74
N LYS A 34 21.10 -4.76 21.23
CA LYS A 34 21.50 -3.74 20.24
C LYS A 34 20.82 -4.01 18.92
N THR A 35 20.31 -2.96 18.28
CA THR A 35 19.75 -3.01 16.93
C THR A 35 20.78 -2.53 15.90
N SER A 36 20.47 -2.71 14.61
CA SER A 36 21.22 -2.09 13.50
C SER A 36 20.80 -0.64 13.23
N TYR A 37 19.73 -0.16 13.89
CA TYR A 37 19.16 1.17 13.62
C TYR A 37 20.01 2.26 14.28
N ARG A 38 20.39 3.23 13.46
CA ARG A 38 21.18 4.37 13.89
C ARG A 38 20.44 5.67 13.60
N ILE A 39 20.33 6.54 14.60
CA ILE A 39 19.65 7.83 14.52
C ILE A 39 20.55 8.94 15.06
N MET A 40 20.26 10.19 14.69
CA MET A 40 20.91 11.36 15.27
C MET A 40 20.30 11.68 16.65
N PRO A 41 21.05 12.30 17.58
CA PRO A 41 20.47 12.73 18.86
C PRO A 41 19.25 13.66 18.72
N SER A 42 19.21 14.50 17.67
CA SER A 42 18.08 15.38 17.36
C SER A 42 16.82 14.65 16.86
N GLU A 43 16.93 13.37 16.55
CA GLU A 43 15.82 12.51 16.06
C GLU A 43 15.21 11.67 17.19
N TRP A 44 15.62 11.90 18.44
CA TRP A 44 15.17 11.17 19.62
C TRP A 44 14.60 12.09 20.70
N ASP A 45 13.50 11.71 21.30
CA ASP A 45 12.91 12.35 22.47
C ASP A 45 13.12 11.49 23.72
N ASP A 46 13.98 11.96 24.60
CA ASP A 46 14.28 11.27 25.87
C ASP A 46 13.10 11.26 26.84
N SER A 47 12.21 12.26 26.75
CA SER A 47 11.07 12.40 27.67
C SER A 47 10.00 11.35 27.39
N THR A 48 9.73 11.08 26.11
CA THR A 48 8.74 10.08 25.67
C THR A 48 9.36 8.72 25.33
N GLY A 49 10.69 8.65 25.19
CA GLY A 49 11.39 7.45 24.73
C GLY A 49 11.02 7.04 23.31
N SER A 50 10.77 8.02 22.45
CA SER A 50 10.28 7.81 21.10
C SER A 50 11.07 8.58 20.03
N LEU A 51 10.87 8.23 18.74
CA LEU A 51 11.49 8.90 17.60
C LEU A 51 10.77 10.20 17.27
N LEU A 52 11.52 11.30 17.18
CA LEU A 52 11.06 12.59 16.65
C LEU A 52 11.05 12.54 15.12
N ILE A 53 9.86 12.61 14.54
CA ILE A 53 9.69 12.53 13.08
C ILE A 53 9.80 13.94 12.50
N SER A 54 10.94 14.24 11.86
CA SER A 54 11.16 15.52 11.16
C SER A 54 10.19 15.72 9.99
N THR A 55 9.86 16.98 9.71
CA THR A 55 9.03 17.39 8.57
C THR A 55 9.78 17.35 7.22
N GLN A 56 11.13 17.29 7.22
CA GLN A 56 11.93 17.19 6.01
C GLN A 56 11.76 15.81 5.32
N SER A 57 11.49 15.81 4.02
CA SER A 57 10.98 14.64 3.28
C SER A 57 11.88 13.40 3.27
N GLU A 58 13.19 13.53 3.12
CA GLU A 58 14.11 12.37 3.09
C GLU A 58 14.34 11.74 4.47
N CYS A 59 14.52 12.57 5.50
CA CYS A 59 14.65 12.08 6.88
C CYS A 59 13.36 11.47 7.41
N LYS A 60 12.19 12.01 7.01
CA LYS A 60 10.88 11.52 7.45
C LYS A 60 10.61 10.08 7.04
N ALA A 61 10.85 9.73 5.77
CA ALA A 61 10.62 8.37 5.26
C ALA A 61 11.50 7.33 5.99
N ARG A 62 12.77 7.68 6.24
CA ARG A 62 13.71 6.83 6.99
C ARG A 62 13.28 6.64 8.45
N LEU A 63 12.89 7.72 9.13
CA LEU A 63 12.48 7.66 10.54
C LEU A 63 11.16 6.91 10.72
N LEU A 64 10.21 7.05 9.80
CA LEU A 64 8.98 6.27 9.77
C LEU A 64 9.27 4.78 9.63
N LEU A 65 10.18 4.38 8.73
CA LEU A 65 10.58 2.99 8.56
C LEU A 65 11.23 2.43 9.84
N ILE A 66 12.13 3.19 10.49
CA ILE A 66 12.77 2.78 11.74
C ILE A 66 11.72 2.64 12.85
N ARG A 67 10.79 3.60 12.97
CA ARG A 67 9.70 3.56 13.95
C ARG A 67 8.82 2.32 13.76
N ASP A 68 8.38 2.09 12.54
CA ASP A 68 7.48 0.98 12.24
C ASP A 68 8.17 -0.37 12.48
N GLN A 69 9.45 -0.47 12.18
CA GLN A 69 10.24 -1.66 12.42
C GLN A 69 10.56 -1.87 13.92
N THR A 70 10.91 -0.80 14.65
CA THR A 70 11.14 -0.91 16.11
C THR A 70 9.86 -1.24 16.86
N ASN A 71 8.72 -0.67 16.49
CA ASN A 71 7.42 -1.01 17.05
C ASN A 71 7.06 -2.48 16.82
N TRP A 72 7.32 -2.97 15.62
CA TRP A 72 7.09 -4.37 15.31
C TRP A 72 8.00 -5.31 16.14
N GLU A 73 9.30 -5.02 16.23
CA GLU A 73 10.23 -5.83 17.03
C GLU A 73 9.86 -5.81 18.53
N MET A 74 9.37 -4.68 19.04
CA MET A 74 8.85 -4.57 20.40
C MET A 74 7.58 -5.42 20.59
N THR A 75 6.66 -5.41 19.63
CA THR A 75 5.45 -6.27 19.64
C THR A 75 5.83 -7.75 19.63
N ARG A 76 6.82 -8.14 18.82
CA ARG A 76 7.36 -9.51 18.79
C ARG A 76 7.98 -9.90 20.13
N LEU A 77 8.79 -9.02 20.74
CA LEU A 77 9.36 -9.26 22.07
C LEU A 77 8.26 -9.47 23.12
N GLN A 78 7.20 -8.64 23.06
CA GLN A 78 6.05 -8.80 23.96
C GLN A 78 5.32 -10.12 23.72
N GLY A 79 5.17 -10.56 22.47
CA GLY A 79 4.61 -11.87 22.12
C GLY A 79 5.42 -13.01 22.74
N ILE A 80 6.74 -12.99 22.61
CA ILE A 80 7.65 -14.00 23.23
C ILE A 80 7.47 -14.03 24.76
N ILE A 81 7.38 -12.89 25.41
CA ILE A 81 7.15 -12.82 26.86
C ILE A 81 5.79 -13.43 27.23
N ASN A 82 4.74 -13.06 26.51
CA ASN A 82 3.39 -13.59 26.75
C ASN A 82 3.34 -15.11 26.55
N ASP A 83 4.04 -15.64 25.54
CA ASP A 83 4.10 -17.08 25.28
C ASP A 83 4.87 -17.81 26.42
N LEU A 84 5.98 -17.25 26.88
CA LEU A 84 6.72 -17.81 28.02
C LEU A 84 5.88 -17.76 29.30
N GLU A 85 5.14 -16.70 29.55
CA GLU A 85 4.23 -16.60 30.70
C GLU A 85 3.07 -17.63 30.64
N ARG A 86 2.54 -17.92 29.43
CA ARG A 86 1.50 -18.93 29.22
C ARG A 86 1.96 -20.36 29.50
N THR A 87 3.24 -20.64 29.33
CA THR A 87 3.75 -22.01 29.60
C THR A 87 3.75 -22.36 31.09
N GLY A 88 3.65 -21.36 31.98
CA GLY A 88 3.69 -21.54 33.45
C GLY A 88 5.04 -22.03 33.97
N VAL A 89 6.05 -22.11 33.12
CA VAL A 89 7.44 -22.50 33.49
C VAL A 89 8.22 -21.23 33.83
N GLU A 90 9.02 -21.27 34.87
CA GLU A 90 9.92 -20.15 35.16
C GLU A 90 10.89 -19.92 34.00
N TYR A 91 10.98 -18.69 33.57
CA TYR A 91 11.87 -18.27 32.47
C TYR A 91 12.80 -17.14 32.94
N THR A 92 13.96 -17.08 32.34
CA THR A 92 14.98 -16.07 32.60
C THR A 92 14.98 -14.97 31.54
N ILE A 93 15.65 -13.85 31.81
CA ILE A 93 15.84 -12.80 30.81
C ILE A 93 16.66 -13.29 29.60
N ASP A 94 17.56 -14.26 29.82
CA ASP A 94 18.38 -14.85 28.79
C ASP A 94 17.55 -15.77 27.87
N ASP A 95 16.48 -16.40 28.35
CA ASP A 95 15.53 -17.17 27.57
C ASP A 95 14.73 -16.25 26.62
N ILE A 96 14.33 -15.06 27.11
CA ILE A 96 13.69 -14.05 26.26
C ILE A 96 14.66 -13.60 25.15
N VAL A 97 15.91 -13.30 25.51
CA VAL A 97 16.96 -12.88 24.56
C VAL A 97 17.31 -13.97 23.58
N ALA A 98 17.42 -15.22 24.05
CA ALA A 98 17.68 -16.39 23.20
C ALA A 98 16.53 -16.64 22.22
N SER A 99 15.27 -16.55 22.69
CA SER A 99 14.08 -16.68 21.85
C SER A 99 13.96 -15.54 20.82
N PHE A 100 14.34 -14.32 21.19
CA PHE A 100 14.37 -13.21 20.27
C PHE A 100 15.53 -13.28 19.27
N ARG A 101 16.71 -13.74 19.71
CA ARG A 101 17.91 -13.96 18.87
C ARG A 101 17.85 -15.23 18.04
N LYS A 102 17.09 -16.22 18.46
CA LYS A 102 16.68 -17.26 17.52
C LYS A 102 16.05 -16.50 16.37
N ILE A 103 16.90 -16.17 15.38
CA ILE A 103 16.42 -15.83 14.04
C ILE A 103 15.38 -16.91 13.80
N PRO A 104 14.09 -16.59 13.59
CA PRO A 104 13.20 -17.64 13.17
C PRO A 104 13.91 -18.26 11.97
N SER A 105 14.32 -19.52 12.10
CA SER A 105 14.64 -20.33 10.93
C SER A 105 13.41 -20.41 10.02
N VAL A 106 12.34 -19.78 10.45
CA VAL A 106 11.06 -19.60 9.80
C VAL A 106 10.73 -18.14 9.81
N GLU A 107 11.10 -17.42 8.74
CA GLU A 107 10.59 -16.06 8.58
C GLU A 107 9.07 -16.09 8.61
N SER A 108 8.47 -15.23 9.43
CA SER A 108 7.03 -15.17 9.53
C SER A 108 6.41 -14.65 8.24
N VAL A 109 5.25 -15.15 7.92
CA VAL A 109 4.52 -14.78 6.69
C VAL A 109 4.22 -13.29 6.65
N PHE A 110 3.84 -12.69 7.79
CA PHE A 110 3.53 -11.27 7.84
C PHE A 110 4.76 -10.40 7.62
N ASN A 111 5.91 -10.78 8.18
CA ASN A 111 7.16 -10.07 7.95
C ASN A 111 7.61 -10.11 6.51
N PHE A 112 7.55 -11.29 5.94
CA PHE A 112 7.91 -11.47 4.54
C PHE A 112 7.01 -10.61 3.64
N MET A 113 5.70 -10.63 3.90
CA MET A 113 4.73 -9.81 3.17
C MET A 113 5.03 -8.31 3.34
N GLN A 114 5.36 -7.85 4.56
CA GLN A 114 5.72 -6.45 4.81
C GLN A 114 6.99 -6.05 4.05
N ARG A 115 7.99 -6.94 3.97
CA ARG A 115 9.18 -6.69 3.14
C ARG A 115 8.84 -6.57 1.65
N CYS A 116 7.91 -7.39 1.16
CA CYS A 116 7.42 -7.28 -0.20
C CYS A 116 6.74 -5.91 -0.45
N ILE A 117 5.91 -5.46 0.49
CA ILE A 117 5.26 -4.14 0.44
C ILE A 117 6.31 -3.02 0.40
N ASN A 118 7.26 -3.03 1.32
CA ASN A 118 8.32 -2.02 1.40
C ASN A 118 9.18 -1.97 0.11
N LYS A 119 9.44 -3.14 -0.50
CA LYS A 119 10.15 -3.23 -1.79
C LYS A 119 9.34 -2.57 -2.90
N LEU A 120 8.03 -2.82 -2.97
CA LEU A 120 7.13 -2.21 -3.97
C LEU A 120 7.06 -0.69 -3.81
N GLU A 121 7.04 -0.17 -2.59
CA GLU A 121 7.04 1.26 -2.29
C GLU A 121 8.34 1.94 -2.75
N ARG A 122 9.50 1.33 -2.45
CA ARG A 122 10.81 1.80 -2.94
C ARG A 122 10.88 1.83 -4.47
N GLN A 123 10.24 0.87 -5.13
CA GLN A 123 10.11 0.81 -6.59
C GLN A 123 9.07 1.80 -7.16
N LYS A 124 8.47 2.66 -6.33
CA LYS A 124 7.39 3.59 -6.72
C LYS A 124 6.15 2.90 -7.30
N ARG A 125 5.95 1.60 -7.01
CA ARG A 125 4.80 0.80 -7.41
C ARG A 125 3.65 0.87 -6.39
N GLY A 126 3.33 2.08 -5.95
CA GLY A 126 2.44 2.33 -4.83
C GLY A 126 1.02 1.74 -4.98
N ARG A 127 0.47 1.62 -6.22
CA ARG A 127 -0.83 0.96 -6.42
C ARG A 127 -0.76 -0.54 -6.12
N THR A 128 0.34 -1.19 -6.50
CA THR A 128 0.57 -2.60 -6.19
C THR A 128 0.79 -2.79 -4.68
N ALA A 129 1.58 -1.91 -4.06
CA ALA A 129 1.81 -1.93 -2.60
C ALA A 129 0.49 -1.82 -1.82
N GLU A 130 -0.43 -0.93 -2.22
CA GLU A 130 -1.77 -0.83 -1.60
C GLU A 130 -2.57 -2.13 -1.68
N GLY A 131 -2.50 -2.84 -2.81
CA GLY A 131 -3.14 -4.14 -2.96
C GLY A 131 -2.57 -5.20 -2.02
N TYR A 132 -1.24 -5.25 -1.89
CA TYR A 132 -0.54 -6.13 -0.95
C TYR A 132 -0.91 -5.79 0.49
N THR A 133 -0.91 -4.51 0.86
CA THR A 133 -1.31 -4.05 2.20
C THR A 133 -2.76 -4.44 2.52
N SER A 134 -3.69 -4.24 1.59
CA SER A 134 -5.10 -4.63 1.77
C SER A 134 -5.24 -6.15 1.96
N THR A 135 -4.49 -6.94 1.19
CA THR A 135 -4.49 -8.40 1.29
C THR A 135 -3.90 -8.87 2.63
N MET A 136 -2.80 -8.28 3.05
CA MET A 136 -2.17 -8.55 4.35
C MET A 136 -3.12 -8.22 5.51
N ASN A 137 -3.73 -7.04 5.52
CA ASN A 137 -4.66 -6.62 6.56
C ASN A 137 -5.88 -7.54 6.66
N SER A 138 -6.42 -7.98 5.52
CA SER A 138 -7.52 -8.95 5.48
C SER A 138 -7.11 -10.30 6.09
N PHE A 139 -5.89 -10.77 5.79
CA PHE A 139 -5.39 -12.03 6.32
C PHE A 139 -5.06 -11.94 7.82
N ILE A 140 -4.52 -10.80 8.28
CA ILE A 140 -4.31 -10.51 9.71
C ILE A 140 -5.64 -10.57 10.48
N GLN A 141 -6.72 -10.01 9.92
CA GLN A 141 -8.06 -10.10 10.53
C GLN A 141 -8.58 -11.54 10.58
N PHE A 142 -8.41 -12.30 9.49
CA PHE A 142 -8.76 -13.73 9.45
C PHE A 142 -8.01 -14.51 10.52
N ARG A 143 -6.73 -14.26 10.68
CA ARG A 143 -5.85 -14.89 11.68
C ARG A 143 -5.97 -14.30 13.09
N LYS A 144 -6.86 -13.33 13.34
CA LYS A 144 -7.03 -12.64 14.64
C LYS A 144 -5.71 -12.07 15.20
N ASN A 145 -4.87 -11.52 14.31
CA ASN A 145 -3.52 -11.00 14.56
C ASN A 145 -2.46 -12.06 14.92
N GLU A 146 -2.75 -13.34 14.76
CA GLU A 146 -1.77 -14.40 14.95
C GLU A 146 -0.95 -14.59 13.68
N ASP A 147 0.36 -14.32 13.76
CA ASP A 147 1.29 -14.57 12.67
C ASP A 147 1.57 -16.09 12.56
N LEU A 148 2.15 -16.49 11.43
CA LEU A 148 2.45 -17.91 11.18
C LEU A 148 3.76 -18.06 10.40
N SER A 149 4.33 -19.26 10.47
CA SER A 149 5.44 -19.65 9.63
C SER A 149 4.98 -20.10 8.24
N PHE A 150 5.87 -20.06 7.25
CA PHE A 150 5.58 -20.64 5.94
C PHE A 150 5.36 -22.16 5.98
N GLU A 151 5.79 -22.83 7.04
CA GLU A 151 5.50 -24.26 7.24
C GLU A 151 4.03 -24.53 7.50
N ALA A 152 3.35 -23.62 8.21
CA ALA A 152 1.91 -23.69 8.46
C ALA A 152 1.07 -23.09 7.33
N PHE A 153 1.71 -22.60 6.25
CA PHE A 153 1.03 -22.04 5.10
C PHE A 153 0.71 -23.13 4.09
N ASP A 154 -0.41 -23.82 4.27
CA ASP A 154 -0.83 -24.97 3.49
C ASP A 154 -2.15 -24.74 2.72
N SER A 155 -2.64 -25.80 2.07
CA SER A 155 -3.88 -25.75 1.28
C SER A 155 -5.12 -25.57 2.14
N GLU A 156 -5.19 -26.21 3.29
CA GLU A 156 -6.32 -26.12 4.21
C GLU A 156 -6.50 -24.68 4.72
N LEU A 157 -5.41 -24.05 5.12
CA LEU A 157 -5.40 -22.65 5.53
C LEU A 157 -5.93 -21.71 4.42
N MET A 158 -5.53 -21.97 3.17
CA MET A 158 -5.98 -21.15 2.04
C MET A 158 -7.45 -21.36 1.69
N GLU A 159 -7.96 -22.58 1.81
CA GLU A 159 -9.38 -22.89 1.65
C GLU A 159 -10.22 -22.22 2.75
N MET A 160 -9.77 -22.27 4.00
CA MET A 160 -10.41 -21.56 5.12
C MET A 160 -10.43 -20.04 4.90
N TYR A 161 -9.32 -19.48 4.41
CA TYR A 161 -9.26 -18.05 4.12
C TYR A 161 -10.16 -17.67 2.93
N GLU A 162 -10.25 -18.51 1.89
CA GLU A 162 -11.20 -18.29 0.79
C GLU A 162 -12.65 -18.31 1.28
N ALA A 163 -13.02 -19.27 2.16
CA ALA A 163 -14.34 -19.33 2.78
C ALA A 163 -14.65 -18.07 3.60
N TYR A 164 -13.70 -17.62 4.43
CA TYR A 164 -13.80 -16.37 5.19
C TYR A 164 -14.05 -15.14 4.30
N LEU A 165 -13.35 -15.03 3.17
CA LEU A 165 -13.55 -13.92 2.25
C LEU A 165 -14.95 -13.96 1.60
N LYS A 166 -15.45 -15.14 1.27
CA LYS A 166 -16.81 -15.34 0.75
C LYS A 166 -17.87 -14.98 1.79
N GLU A 167 -17.68 -15.38 3.05
CA GLU A 167 -18.55 -15.02 4.16
C GLU A 167 -18.60 -13.50 4.40
N LYS A 168 -17.50 -12.80 4.21
CA LYS A 168 -17.42 -11.33 4.21
C LYS A 168 -18.12 -10.67 3.00
N GLY A 169 -18.75 -11.44 2.12
CA GLY A 169 -19.48 -10.94 0.95
C GLY A 169 -18.61 -10.53 -0.23
N LEU A 170 -17.31 -10.94 -0.29
CA LEU A 170 -16.48 -10.63 -1.43
C LEU A 170 -16.89 -11.45 -2.66
N VAL A 171 -16.99 -10.75 -3.81
CA VAL A 171 -17.25 -11.40 -5.09
C VAL A 171 -16.04 -12.21 -5.54
N LYS A 172 -16.28 -13.25 -6.36
CA LYS A 172 -15.29 -14.25 -6.79
C LYS A 172 -13.99 -13.64 -7.35
N ASN A 173 -14.07 -12.58 -8.17
CA ASN A 173 -12.88 -11.90 -8.69
C ASN A 173 -12.08 -11.16 -7.61
N SER A 174 -12.75 -10.63 -6.58
CA SER A 174 -12.07 -10.00 -5.45
C SER A 174 -11.38 -11.03 -4.56
N THR A 175 -12.04 -12.15 -4.26
CA THR A 175 -11.43 -13.28 -3.55
C THR A 175 -10.22 -13.81 -4.29
N SER A 176 -10.36 -14.05 -5.60
CA SER A 176 -9.25 -14.48 -6.46
C SER A 176 -8.09 -13.47 -6.49
N TYR A 177 -8.37 -12.18 -6.38
CA TYR A 177 -7.33 -11.15 -6.32
C TYR A 177 -6.44 -11.31 -5.08
N TYR A 178 -7.04 -11.54 -3.91
CA TYR A 178 -6.30 -11.82 -2.67
C TYR A 178 -5.50 -13.13 -2.77
N MET A 179 -6.11 -14.18 -3.32
CA MET A 179 -5.41 -15.46 -3.52
C MET A 179 -4.21 -15.34 -4.45
N ARG A 180 -4.31 -14.55 -5.53
CA ARG A 180 -3.19 -14.32 -6.46
C ARG A 180 -2.05 -13.53 -5.83
N ILE A 181 -2.35 -12.57 -4.96
CA ILE A 181 -1.30 -11.85 -4.23
C ILE A 181 -0.58 -12.81 -3.29
N TRP A 182 -1.31 -13.58 -2.48
CA TRP A 182 -0.70 -14.57 -1.60
C TRP A 182 0.11 -15.62 -2.37
N ARG A 183 -0.39 -16.09 -3.50
CA ARG A 183 0.37 -16.99 -4.37
C ARG A 183 1.68 -16.37 -4.86
N SER A 184 1.66 -15.09 -5.23
CA SER A 184 2.89 -14.38 -5.63
C SER A 184 3.90 -14.27 -4.50
N VAL A 185 3.43 -13.96 -3.29
CA VAL A 185 4.26 -13.85 -2.08
C VAL A 185 4.83 -15.21 -1.69
N TYR A 186 4.00 -16.27 -1.69
CA TYR A 186 4.43 -17.62 -1.37
C TYR A 186 5.47 -18.16 -2.37
N ASN A 187 5.23 -17.98 -3.67
CA ASN A 187 6.19 -18.40 -4.69
C ASN A 187 7.54 -17.67 -4.53
N LEU A 188 7.52 -16.39 -4.16
CA LEU A 188 8.74 -15.65 -3.87
C LEU A 188 9.45 -16.19 -2.62
N ALA A 189 8.70 -16.63 -1.60
CA ALA A 189 9.26 -17.25 -0.41
C ALA A 189 9.90 -18.61 -0.73
N VAL A 190 9.28 -19.41 -1.61
CA VAL A 190 9.86 -20.66 -2.13
C VAL A 190 11.14 -20.38 -2.91
N GLU A 191 11.13 -19.42 -3.82
CA GLU A 191 12.31 -19.02 -4.61
C GLU A 191 13.48 -18.56 -3.72
N GLN A 192 13.19 -17.90 -2.60
CA GLN A 192 14.20 -17.45 -1.64
C GLN A 192 14.58 -18.50 -0.58
N GLY A 193 14.03 -19.70 -0.64
CA GLY A 193 14.37 -20.82 0.23
C GLY A 193 13.76 -20.78 1.63
N TYR A 194 12.73 -19.93 1.87
CA TYR A 194 12.04 -19.89 3.16
C TYR A 194 11.09 -21.05 3.40
N THR A 195 10.67 -21.72 2.35
CA THR A 195 9.82 -22.92 2.40
C THR A 195 9.97 -23.74 1.11
N THR A 196 9.47 -24.98 1.13
CA THR A 196 9.32 -25.81 -0.07
C THR A 196 7.92 -25.64 -0.67
N ASP A 197 7.75 -25.90 -1.97
CA ASP A 197 6.45 -25.74 -2.64
C ASP A 197 5.46 -26.84 -2.20
N LYS A 198 4.58 -26.49 -1.26
CA LYS A 198 3.47 -27.33 -0.77
C LYS A 198 2.18 -27.15 -1.58
N LYS A 199 2.19 -26.35 -2.65
CA LYS A 199 1.05 -26.04 -3.53
C LYS A 199 -0.21 -25.56 -2.77
N PRO A 200 -0.10 -24.58 -1.86
CA PRO A 200 -1.21 -24.16 -0.99
C PRO A 200 -2.40 -23.58 -1.76
N PHE A 201 -2.23 -23.22 -3.03
CA PHE A 201 -3.29 -22.63 -3.87
C PHE A 201 -3.94 -23.64 -4.84
N LYS A 202 -3.73 -24.96 -4.62
CA LYS A 202 -4.23 -25.99 -5.54
C LYS A 202 -5.76 -26.03 -5.57
N HIS A 203 -6.42 -25.83 -4.44
CA HIS A 203 -7.86 -26.00 -4.27
C HIS A 203 -8.64 -24.67 -4.17
N VAL A 204 -7.98 -23.52 -4.23
CA VAL A 204 -8.61 -22.21 -4.21
C VAL A 204 -8.65 -21.56 -5.59
N TYR A 205 -9.64 -20.71 -5.83
CA TYR A 205 -9.79 -20.05 -7.11
C TYR A 205 -8.83 -18.88 -7.28
N THR A 206 -7.95 -18.98 -8.26
CA THR A 206 -6.98 -17.93 -8.62
C THR A 206 -7.16 -17.40 -10.05
N GLY A 207 -8.25 -17.76 -10.71
CA GLY A 207 -8.61 -17.32 -12.07
C GLY A 207 -9.25 -15.92 -12.10
N ILE A 208 -9.74 -15.56 -13.26
CA ILE A 208 -10.51 -14.33 -13.50
C ILE A 208 -11.80 -14.71 -14.19
N ASP A 209 -12.93 -14.49 -13.52
CA ASP A 209 -14.24 -14.69 -14.13
C ASP A 209 -14.55 -13.54 -15.09
N LYS A 210 -15.24 -13.90 -16.16
CA LYS A 210 -15.77 -12.90 -17.08
C LYS A 210 -16.81 -12.03 -16.36
N THR A 211 -16.60 -10.73 -16.40
CA THR A 211 -17.59 -9.77 -15.92
C THR A 211 -18.49 -9.31 -17.05
N VAL A 212 -19.74 -9.03 -16.74
CA VAL A 212 -20.66 -8.41 -17.68
C VAL A 212 -20.12 -7.04 -18.07
N LYS A 213 -19.87 -6.86 -19.37
CA LYS A 213 -19.46 -5.56 -19.89
C LYS A 213 -20.67 -4.62 -19.91
N ARG A 214 -20.52 -3.48 -19.25
CA ARG A 214 -21.55 -2.44 -19.20
C ARG A 214 -21.43 -1.49 -20.40
N ALA A 215 -21.30 -2.04 -21.61
CA ALA A 215 -21.32 -1.25 -22.81
C ALA A 215 -22.76 -0.76 -23.07
N VAL A 216 -22.90 0.51 -23.38
CA VAL A 216 -24.19 1.12 -23.73
C VAL A 216 -24.24 1.42 -25.24
N PRO A 217 -25.43 1.37 -25.86
CA PRO A 217 -25.61 1.78 -27.24
C PRO A 217 -25.25 3.26 -27.46
N PHE A 218 -24.82 3.59 -28.68
CA PHE A 218 -24.45 4.97 -29.05
C PHE A 218 -25.59 5.97 -28.81
N LYS A 219 -26.87 5.53 -28.97
CA LYS A 219 -28.03 6.35 -28.65
C LYS A 219 -27.99 6.90 -27.21
N ILE A 220 -27.58 6.07 -26.24
CA ILE A 220 -27.45 6.49 -24.83
C ILE A 220 -26.35 7.54 -24.68
N ILE A 221 -25.23 7.42 -25.41
CA ILE A 221 -24.17 8.44 -25.38
C ILE A 221 -24.70 9.79 -25.88
N LYS A 222 -25.51 9.80 -26.94
CA LYS A 222 -26.16 11.03 -27.44
C LYS A 222 -27.08 11.63 -26.39
N MET A 223 -27.94 10.81 -25.77
CA MET A 223 -28.85 11.29 -24.70
C MET A 223 -28.06 11.88 -23.52
N ILE A 224 -26.96 11.27 -23.12
CA ILE A 224 -26.09 11.79 -22.05
C ILE A 224 -25.49 13.17 -22.46
N LYS A 225 -25.08 13.33 -23.72
CA LYS A 225 -24.56 14.61 -24.23
C LYS A 225 -25.61 15.72 -24.15
N GLU A 226 -26.87 15.40 -24.45
CA GLU A 226 -27.99 16.36 -24.52
C GLU A 226 -28.61 16.71 -23.17
N LEU A 227 -28.16 16.09 -22.05
CA LEU A 227 -28.66 16.42 -20.72
C LEU A 227 -28.30 17.86 -20.36
N ASP A 228 -29.30 18.66 -19.97
CA ASP A 228 -29.07 19.93 -19.32
C ASP A 228 -28.75 19.70 -17.82
N LEU A 229 -27.50 19.95 -17.46
CA LEU A 229 -26.95 19.81 -16.11
C LEU A 229 -26.38 21.15 -15.59
N SER A 230 -26.79 22.26 -16.18
CA SER A 230 -26.30 23.61 -15.83
C SER A 230 -26.52 23.99 -14.37
N PHE A 231 -27.56 23.40 -13.74
CA PHE A 231 -27.90 23.61 -12.33
C PHE A 231 -27.09 22.70 -11.37
N GLU A 232 -26.36 21.68 -11.87
CA GLU A 232 -25.52 20.77 -11.08
C GLU A 232 -24.09 20.67 -11.63
N PRO A 233 -23.19 21.61 -11.30
CA PRO A 233 -21.85 21.67 -11.89
C PRO A 233 -21.00 20.42 -11.69
N GLN A 234 -21.26 19.63 -10.65
CA GLN A 234 -20.50 18.37 -10.41
C GLN A 234 -20.94 17.27 -11.38
N LEU A 235 -22.25 17.13 -11.62
CA LEU A 235 -22.79 16.18 -12.62
C LEU A 235 -22.40 16.61 -14.04
N GLU A 236 -22.46 17.91 -14.30
CA GLU A 236 -22.03 18.45 -15.59
C GLU A 236 -20.56 18.11 -15.88
N LEU A 237 -19.67 18.31 -14.92
CA LEU A 237 -18.27 17.92 -15.05
C LEU A 237 -18.12 16.41 -15.23
N ALA A 238 -18.86 15.59 -14.49
CA ALA A 238 -18.82 14.13 -14.63
C ALA A 238 -19.25 13.67 -16.03
N ARG A 239 -20.33 14.25 -16.57
CA ARG A 239 -20.80 14.05 -17.94
C ARG A 239 -19.71 14.42 -18.95
N ASP A 240 -19.13 15.60 -18.83
CA ASP A 240 -18.17 16.12 -19.80
C ASP A 240 -16.86 15.32 -19.78
N ILE A 241 -16.39 14.86 -18.59
CA ILE A 241 -15.25 13.95 -18.47
C ILE A 241 -15.56 12.57 -19.09
N PHE A 242 -16.79 12.06 -18.91
CA PHE A 242 -17.21 10.81 -19.56
C PHE A 242 -17.21 10.97 -21.08
N LEU A 243 -17.77 12.04 -21.62
CA LEU A 243 -17.76 12.34 -23.05
C LEU A 243 -16.34 12.54 -23.60
N PHE A 244 -15.47 13.22 -22.87
CA PHE A 244 -14.07 13.38 -23.26
C PHE A 244 -13.37 12.02 -23.31
N SER A 245 -13.61 11.12 -22.34
CA SER A 245 -13.11 9.74 -22.41
C SER A 245 -13.60 9.01 -23.65
N PHE A 246 -14.87 9.18 -23.99
CA PHE A 246 -15.46 8.57 -25.19
C PHE A 246 -14.82 9.10 -26.48
N TYR A 247 -14.69 10.42 -26.64
CA TYR A 247 -14.07 11.05 -27.81
C TYR A 247 -12.58 10.69 -27.93
N THR A 248 -11.88 10.54 -26.81
CA THR A 248 -10.48 10.08 -26.78
C THR A 248 -10.32 8.56 -26.82
N ARG A 249 -11.33 7.83 -27.35
CA ARG A 249 -11.31 6.37 -27.57
C ARG A 249 -11.11 5.55 -26.30
N GLY A 250 -11.69 5.99 -25.18
CA GLY A 250 -11.64 5.30 -23.90
C GLY A 250 -10.38 5.61 -23.09
N MET A 251 -9.91 6.84 -23.15
CA MET A 251 -8.83 7.30 -22.25
C MET A 251 -9.24 7.10 -20.80
N SER A 252 -8.34 6.50 -20.00
CA SER A 252 -8.65 6.23 -18.61
C SER A 252 -8.70 7.53 -17.77
N PHE A 253 -9.50 7.53 -16.71
CA PHE A 253 -9.64 8.70 -15.83
C PHE A 253 -8.30 9.20 -15.28
N ILE A 254 -7.38 8.27 -14.94
CA ILE A 254 -6.05 8.65 -14.46
C ILE A 254 -5.19 9.30 -15.55
N ASP A 255 -5.33 8.88 -16.80
CA ASP A 255 -4.61 9.48 -17.92
C ASP A 255 -5.16 10.88 -18.19
N MET A 256 -6.49 11.07 -18.18
CA MET A 256 -7.15 12.36 -18.32
C MET A 256 -6.74 13.34 -17.22
N ALA A 257 -6.68 12.86 -15.97
CA ALA A 257 -6.30 13.68 -14.82
C ALA A 257 -4.88 14.27 -14.93
N HIS A 258 -3.97 13.56 -15.60
CA HIS A 258 -2.57 14.01 -15.78
C HIS A 258 -2.29 14.54 -17.19
N LEU A 259 -3.31 14.78 -17.98
CA LEU A 259 -3.17 15.32 -19.32
C LEU A 259 -2.80 16.80 -19.27
N LYS A 260 -1.64 17.16 -19.80
CA LYS A 260 -1.14 18.53 -19.80
C LYS A 260 -1.48 19.25 -21.10
N LYS A 261 -1.58 20.58 -21.07
CA LYS A 261 -1.75 21.41 -22.26
C LYS A 261 -0.65 21.17 -23.30
N SER A 262 0.59 20.91 -22.84
CA SER A 262 1.74 20.58 -23.70
C SER A 262 1.60 19.24 -24.44
N ASN A 263 0.65 18.38 -24.06
CA ASN A 263 0.36 17.13 -24.78
C ASN A 263 -0.38 17.35 -26.09
N LEU A 264 -1.03 18.50 -26.26
CA LEU A 264 -1.74 18.88 -27.47
C LEU A 264 -0.84 19.80 -28.32
N GLN A 265 -0.43 19.35 -29.48
CA GLN A 265 0.38 20.10 -30.43
C GLN A 265 -0.08 19.86 -31.87
N ASN A 266 -0.24 20.92 -32.65
CA ASN A 266 -0.59 20.84 -34.09
C ASN A 266 -1.82 19.96 -34.37
N GLY A 267 -2.87 20.05 -33.54
CA GLY A 267 -4.08 19.24 -33.72
C GLY A 267 -3.90 17.75 -33.38
N ILE A 268 -2.83 17.38 -32.69
CA ILE A 268 -2.54 16.02 -32.29
C ILE A 268 -2.32 15.97 -30.78
N LEU A 269 -3.11 15.12 -30.11
CA LEU A 269 -2.95 14.82 -28.70
C LEU A 269 -2.04 13.60 -28.52
N THR A 270 -0.89 13.78 -27.86
CA THR A 270 0.07 12.71 -27.58
C THR A 270 0.31 12.59 -26.08
N TYR A 271 0.10 11.38 -25.55
CA TYR A 271 0.32 11.10 -24.13
C TYR A 271 0.83 9.68 -23.89
N SER A 272 1.42 9.42 -22.73
CA SER A 272 1.83 8.08 -22.30
C SER A 272 0.90 7.56 -21.22
N ARG A 273 0.33 6.37 -21.43
CA ARG A 273 -0.56 5.72 -20.45
C ARG A 273 0.14 5.51 -19.11
N LYS A 274 -0.45 5.99 -18.04
CA LYS A 274 0.10 5.83 -16.67
C LYS A 274 0.23 4.37 -16.25
N LYS A 275 -0.63 3.49 -16.75
CA LYS A 275 -0.64 2.06 -16.40
C LYS A 275 0.46 1.26 -17.09
N THR A 276 0.75 1.54 -18.36
CA THR A 276 1.60 0.69 -19.23
C THR A 276 2.82 1.40 -19.79
N GLY A 277 2.88 2.74 -19.69
CA GLY A 277 3.89 3.56 -20.36
C GLY A 277 3.75 3.65 -21.88
N GLN A 278 2.73 3.00 -22.46
CA GLN A 278 2.50 3.03 -23.90
C GLN A 278 2.18 4.46 -24.37
N ARG A 279 2.89 4.93 -25.38
CA ARG A 279 2.61 6.22 -26.02
C ARG A 279 1.45 6.05 -27.00
N LEU A 280 0.46 6.93 -26.87
CA LEU A 280 -0.73 6.97 -27.70
C LEU A 280 -0.87 8.34 -28.34
N THR A 281 -1.40 8.35 -29.56
CA THR A 281 -1.62 9.54 -30.37
C THR A 281 -3.06 9.55 -30.85
N ILE A 282 -3.75 10.68 -30.69
CA ILE A 282 -5.17 10.86 -31.03
C ILE A 282 -5.27 12.14 -31.84
N LEU A 283 -5.98 12.10 -32.94
CA LEU A 283 -6.34 13.30 -33.70
C LEU A 283 -7.31 14.14 -32.84
N TRP A 284 -7.02 15.41 -32.72
CA TRP A 284 -7.84 16.34 -31.94
C TRP A 284 -9.09 16.74 -32.73
N GLU A 285 -10.24 16.64 -32.11
CA GLU A 285 -11.54 16.93 -32.71
C GLU A 285 -12.22 18.09 -31.99
N GLU A 286 -13.12 18.78 -32.70
CA GLU A 286 -13.84 19.97 -32.20
C GLU A 286 -14.60 19.67 -30.89
N LEU A 287 -15.25 18.51 -30.79
CA LEU A 287 -15.97 18.09 -29.58
C LEU A 287 -15.07 17.95 -28.34
N MET A 288 -13.79 17.63 -28.53
CA MET A 288 -12.81 17.63 -27.43
C MET A 288 -12.45 19.04 -27.04
N GLN A 289 -12.33 19.94 -28.02
CA GLN A 289 -12.01 21.35 -27.79
C GLN A 289 -13.12 22.06 -27.04
N GLU A 290 -14.40 21.85 -27.41
CA GLU A 290 -15.56 22.40 -26.70
C GLU A 290 -15.52 22.10 -25.20
N ILE A 291 -15.19 20.86 -24.83
CA ILE A 291 -15.08 20.46 -23.41
C ILE A 291 -13.92 21.18 -22.72
N VAL A 292 -12.77 21.26 -23.38
CA VAL A 292 -11.57 21.89 -22.79
C VAL A 292 -11.80 23.39 -22.63
N ASP A 293 -12.40 24.07 -23.61
CA ASP A 293 -12.67 25.50 -23.54
C ASP A 293 -13.65 25.88 -22.44
N LYS A 294 -14.65 25.03 -22.20
CA LYS A 294 -15.61 25.19 -21.10
C LYS A 294 -14.95 25.21 -19.72
N TYR A 295 -13.88 24.46 -19.53
CA TYR A 295 -13.16 24.35 -18.25
C TYR A 295 -11.77 24.97 -18.29
N LYS A 296 -11.53 25.89 -19.22
CA LYS A 296 -10.24 26.54 -19.39
C LYS A 296 -9.80 27.26 -18.12
N ASP A 297 -8.63 26.92 -17.65
CA ASP A 297 -7.95 27.60 -16.54
C ASP A 297 -6.50 27.87 -16.97
N ASP A 298 -6.21 29.15 -17.24
CA ASP A 298 -4.90 29.57 -17.75
C ASP A 298 -3.79 29.42 -16.70
N SER A 299 -4.14 29.36 -15.41
CA SER A 299 -3.19 29.15 -14.31
C SER A 299 -2.77 27.70 -14.17
N SER A 300 -3.54 26.75 -14.72
CA SER A 300 -3.25 25.32 -14.64
C SER A 300 -2.44 24.82 -15.82
N GLU A 301 -1.45 23.95 -15.59
CA GLU A 301 -0.76 23.22 -16.66
C GLU A 301 -1.59 22.07 -17.25
N TYR A 302 -2.62 21.62 -16.53
CA TYR A 302 -3.48 20.51 -16.95
C TYR A 302 -4.54 20.95 -17.96
N LEU A 303 -4.90 20.05 -18.85
CA LEU A 303 -5.89 20.27 -19.91
C LEU A 303 -7.33 20.22 -19.36
N LEU A 304 -7.58 19.41 -18.33
CA LEU A 304 -8.89 19.21 -17.71
C LEU A 304 -8.84 19.57 -16.21
N PRO A 305 -9.94 20.03 -15.60
CA PRO A 305 -9.99 20.54 -14.23
C PRO A 305 -10.04 19.45 -13.16
N ILE A 306 -9.37 18.31 -13.42
CA ILE A 306 -9.34 17.17 -12.49
C ILE A 306 -8.27 17.38 -11.43
N LEU A 307 -7.05 17.77 -11.82
CA LEU A 307 -5.98 18.19 -10.93
C LEU A 307 -5.78 19.71 -11.08
N ARG A 308 -5.56 20.42 -9.97
CA ARG A 308 -5.46 21.89 -9.97
C ARG A 308 -4.07 22.42 -9.60
N TYR A 309 -3.30 21.70 -8.78
CA TYR A 309 -2.02 22.18 -8.25
C TYR A 309 -0.94 21.12 -8.40
N CYS A 310 0.24 21.52 -8.89
CA CYS A 310 1.38 20.63 -9.08
C CYS A 310 2.12 20.29 -7.77
N ASP A 311 1.99 21.16 -6.73
CA ASP A 311 2.80 21.08 -5.50
C ASP A 311 2.18 20.22 -4.39
N ILE A 312 0.94 19.81 -4.52
CA ILE A 312 0.26 18.95 -3.57
C ILE A 312 0.30 17.53 -4.12
N ASN A 313 0.73 16.57 -3.30
CA ASN A 313 0.76 15.15 -3.60
C ASN A 313 -0.35 14.73 -4.59
N ASP A 314 -0.02 14.71 -5.89
CA ASP A 314 -0.92 14.43 -7.02
C ASP A 314 -1.81 13.23 -6.78
N ARG A 315 -1.28 12.22 -6.11
CA ARG A 315 -1.99 10.98 -5.82
C ARG A 315 -3.13 11.19 -4.81
N LYS A 316 -2.92 12.03 -3.79
CA LYS A 316 -3.95 12.34 -2.79
C LYS A 316 -5.07 13.18 -3.43
N GLN A 317 -4.69 14.17 -4.23
CA GLN A 317 -5.62 15.01 -4.98
C GLN A 317 -6.44 14.18 -5.98
N TYR A 318 -5.77 13.30 -6.75
CA TYR A 318 -6.42 12.36 -7.66
C TYR A 318 -7.46 11.48 -6.95
N LYS A 319 -7.11 10.87 -5.79
CA LYS A 319 -8.05 10.02 -5.04
C LYS A 319 -9.29 10.77 -4.59
N LEU A 320 -9.14 12.00 -4.13
CA LEU A 320 -10.25 12.85 -3.70
C LEU A 320 -11.15 13.21 -4.89
N ARG A 321 -10.56 13.63 -6.01
CA ARG A 321 -11.31 13.98 -7.22
C ARG A 321 -11.98 12.79 -7.87
N ALA A 322 -11.33 11.64 -7.96
CA ALA A 322 -11.94 10.41 -8.46
C ALA A 322 -13.16 10.00 -7.64
N LYS A 323 -13.15 10.24 -6.30
CA LYS A 323 -14.29 9.96 -5.43
C LYS A 323 -15.43 10.98 -5.62
N GLN A 324 -15.10 12.24 -5.90
CA GLN A 324 -16.11 13.29 -6.13
C GLN A 324 -16.81 13.09 -7.48
N ILE A 325 -16.05 12.96 -8.57
CA ILE A 325 -16.58 12.80 -9.93
C ILE A 325 -17.26 11.43 -10.12
N GLY A 326 -16.77 10.37 -9.47
CA GLY A 326 -17.37 9.04 -9.57
C GLY A 326 -18.62 8.80 -8.68
N ARG A 327 -19.08 9.81 -7.94
CA ARG A 327 -20.33 9.79 -7.15
C ARG A 327 -21.47 10.60 -7.80
N GLY A 328 -21.15 11.43 -8.77
CA GLY A 328 -22.11 12.07 -9.68
C GLY A 328 -22.38 11.12 -10.85
#